data_db87559c6b3c809fa200ec8923e7f462
#
_entry.id   db87559c6b3c809fa200ec8923e7f462
#
_cell.length_a   1.000
_cell.length_b   1.000
_cell.length_c   1.000
_cell.angle_alpha   90.00
_cell.angle_beta   90.00
_cell.angle_gamma   90.00
#
_symmetry.space_group_name_H-M   'P 1'
#
loop_
_entity.id
_entity.type
_entity.pdbx_description
1 polymer ?
#
loop_
_entity_poly.entity_id
_entity_poly.type
_entity_poly.pdbx_seq_one_letter_code
_entity_poly.pdbx_strand_id
1 'polypeptide(L)'
;MLLLPNCKINIGLNVVARREDGYHNLETVFYPIPLRDNLEIKVIEDEDVPYRLNLGGKPVEGDAKDNLVVKVYLSLKEEFNLPAVDIFLYKNIPMGAGLGGGSSDAASMMCGLNEMFDLGLSAEDMEQRVAKFGADCAFFISADPEDGDTACYAEGIGDVLMPVSGPGDNMKGYYIVVVKRDDIAVSTKDAYAAITPKQPAKCCRDIARQPIETWKEELINDFEAPIFAMHPELAEIKESLYNLGAVYAAMSGSGSAIFGIFKHKPANIVHAAAG
;
A
#
# COMPACT_ATOMS: atom_id res chain seq x y z
N MET A 1 -11.96 -16.87 -10.74
CA MET A 1 -10.52 -16.61 -10.48
C MET A 1 -10.38 -16.08 -9.06
N LEU A 2 -9.41 -16.58 -8.30
CA LEU A 2 -9.11 -16.09 -6.94
C LEU A 2 -7.74 -15.43 -6.94
N LEU A 3 -7.65 -14.22 -6.40
CA LEU A 3 -6.45 -13.39 -6.31
C LEU A 3 -6.21 -13.01 -4.85
N LEU A 4 -4.96 -12.73 -4.50
CA LEU A 4 -4.54 -12.43 -3.14
C LEU A 4 -3.78 -11.09 -3.10
N PRO A 5 -4.48 -9.94 -3.23
CA PRO A 5 -3.88 -8.61 -3.19
C PRO A 5 -3.05 -8.41 -1.90
N ASN A 6 -1.78 -8.09 -2.03
CA ASN A 6 -0.89 -7.83 -0.89
C ASN A 6 -0.86 -6.35 -0.53
N CYS A 7 -0.38 -6.00 0.65
CA CYS A 7 -0.14 -4.61 1.00
C CYS A 7 1.34 -4.20 0.87
N LYS A 8 1.64 -2.94 1.15
CA LYS A 8 3.00 -2.39 1.20
C LYS A 8 3.24 -1.62 2.49
N ILE A 9 4.50 -1.41 2.80
CA ILE A 9 4.97 -0.39 3.74
C ILE A 9 5.85 0.62 3.01
N ASN A 10 6.07 1.79 3.63
CA ASN A 10 7.00 2.79 3.15
C ASN A 10 8.29 2.73 3.97
N ILE A 11 9.41 2.38 3.35
CA ILE A 11 10.74 2.42 3.97
C ILE A 11 11.31 3.82 3.73
N GLY A 12 11.09 4.72 4.70
CA GLY A 12 11.29 6.16 4.55
C GLY A 12 10.24 6.81 3.65
N LEU A 13 9.93 8.06 3.92
CA LEU A 13 9.08 8.90 3.08
C LEU A 13 9.44 10.37 3.31
N ASN A 14 9.87 11.04 2.24
CA ASN A 14 10.17 12.46 2.26
C ASN A 14 9.24 13.23 1.32
N VAL A 15 8.70 14.34 1.81
CA VAL A 15 7.91 15.25 0.99
C VAL A 15 8.82 16.40 0.56
N VAL A 16 9.28 16.36 -0.69
CA VAL A 16 10.43 17.17 -1.16
C VAL A 16 10.03 18.50 -1.77
N ALA A 17 8.84 18.62 -2.34
CA ALA A 17 8.35 19.87 -2.94
C ALA A 17 6.82 19.91 -3.02
N ARG A 18 6.27 21.11 -3.01
CA ARG A 18 4.89 21.38 -3.40
C ARG A 18 4.83 21.74 -4.88
N ARG A 19 3.90 21.16 -5.63
CA ARG A 19 3.69 21.37 -7.05
C ARG A 19 2.68 22.49 -7.31
N GLU A 20 2.70 23.04 -8.50
CA GLU A 20 1.73 24.07 -8.95
C GLU A 20 0.30 23.52 -9.08
N ASP A 21 0.16 22.21 -9.35
CA ASP A 21 -1.13 21.52 -9.43
C ASP A 21 -1.76 21.20 -8.06
N GLY A 22 -1.08 21.59 -6.96
CA GLY A 22 -1.53 21.40 -5.58
C GLY A 22 -1.10 20.06 -4.96
N TYR A 23 -0.54 19.15 -5.75
CA TYR A 23 0.09 17.92 -5.24
C TYR A 23 1.47 18.19 -4.65
N HIS A 24 2.10 17.13 -4.13
CA HIS A 24 3.44 17.18 -3.59
C HIS A 24 4.32 16.15 -4.27
N ASN A 25 5.57 16.53 -4.54
CA ASN A 25 6.58 15.54 -4.89
C ASN A 25 7.07 14.87 -3.61
N LEU A 26 7.19 13.56 -3.67
CA LEU A 26 7.69 12.74 -2.59
C LEU A 26 8.82 11.81 -3.06
N GLU A 27 9.55 11.28 -2.11
CA GLU A 27 10.52 10.20 -2.28
C GLU A 27 10.22 9.13 -1.22
N THR A 28 10.08 7.88 -1.64
CA THR A 28 9.85 6.75 -0.74
C THR A 28 10.34 5.45 -1.35
N VAL A 29 10.54 4.44 -0.53
CA VAL A 29 10.69 3.06 -1.01
C VAL A 29 9.45 2.27 -0.62
N PHE A 30 8.71 1.78 -1.60
CA PHE A 30 7.63 0.82 -1.41
C PHE A 30 8.21 -0.57 -1.23
N TYR A 31 7.79 -1.26 -0.18
CA TYR A 31 8.15 -2.64 0.10
C TYR A 31 6.90 -3.48 0.26
N PRO A 32 6.67 -4.51 -0.57
CA PRO A 32 5.50 -5.37 -0.48
C PRO A 32 5.60 -6.29 0.74
N ILE A 33 4.49 -6.52 1.43
CA ILE A 33 4.42 -7.44 2.56
C ILE A 33 3.23 -8.39 2.43
N PRO A 34 3.32 -9.64 2.98
CA PRO A 34 2.34 -10.70 2.74
C PRO A 34 1.08 -10.61 3.63
N LEU A 35 0.63 -9.41 3.99
CA LEU A 35 -0.71 -9.18 4.52
C LEU A 35 -1.63 -8.97 3.32
N ARG A 36 -2.63 -9.82 3.12
CA ARG A 36 -3.38 -9.93 1.87
C ARG A 36 -4.88 -9.82 2.08
N ASP A 37 -5.56 -9.21 1.12
CA ASP A 37 -7.00 -9.33 0.90
C ASP A 37 -7.30 -10.57 0.05
N ASN A 38 -8.59 -10.89 -0.12
CA ASN A 38 -9.01 -11.92 -1.07
C ASN A 38 -9.97 -11.29 -2.08
N LEU A 39 -9.67 -11.45 -3.35
CA LEU A 39 -10.46 -10.97 -4.46
C LEU A 39 -10.85 -12.14 -5.37
N GLU A 40 -12.14 -12.45 -5.43
CA GLU A 40 -12.66 -13.46 -6.35
C GLU A 40 -13.48 -12.80 -7.45
N ILE A 41 -13.25 -13.23 -8.70
CA ILE A 41 -13.96 -12.76 -9.89
C ILE A 41 -14.61 -13.97 -10.56
N LYS A 42 -15.92 -13.88 -10.81
CA LYS A 42 -16.70 -14.90 -11.54
C LYS A 42 -17.49 -14.25 -12.66
N VAL A 43 -17.52 -14.85 -13.83
CA VAL A 43 -18.47 -14.47 -14.88
C VAL A 43 -19.87 -14.86 -14.46
N ILE A 44 -20.83 -14.01 -14.73
CA ILE A 44 -22.26 -14.26 -14.52
C ILE A 44 -23.04 -14.10 -15.83
N GLU A 45 -24.04 -14.95 -16.02
CA GLU A 45 -24.97 -14.89 -17.16
C GLU A 45 -26.16 -13.98 -16.78
N ASP A 46 -25.87 -12.74 -16.41
CA ASP A 46 -26.89 -11.76 -16.01
C ASP A 46 -26.75 -10.53 -16.89
N GLU A 47 -27.68 -10.34 -17.81
CA GLU A 47 -27.66 -9.21 -18.75
C GLU A 47 -28.24 -7.93 -18.14
N ASP A 48 -28.92 -8.02 -16.98
CA ASP A 48 -29.60 -6.89 -16.35
C ASP A 48 -28.62 -5.98 -15.55
N VAL A 49 -27.49 -6.56 -15.10
CA VAL A 49 -26.49 -5.82 -14.31
C VAL A 49 -25.07 -6.04 -14.87
N PRO A 50 -24.25 -4.98 -14.97
CA PRO A 50 -22.86 -5.12 -15.43
C PRO A 50 -21.97 -5.84 -14.44
N TYR A 51 -22.24 -5.74 -13.14
CA TYR A 51 -21.49 -6.38 -12.07
C TYR A 51 -22.34 -6.55 -10.82
N ARG A 52 -21.88 -7.44 -9.93
CA ARG A 52 -22.26 -7.49 -8.52
C ARG A 52 -21.01 -7.30 -7.68
N LEU A 53 -21.09 -6.57 -6.56
CA LEU A 53 -19.99 -6.41 -5.59
C LEU A 53 -20.45 -6.94 -4.23
N ASN A 54 -19.74 -7.94 -3.72
CA ASN A 54 -19.95 -8.54 -2.42
C ASN A 54 -18.75 -8.22 -1.55
N LEU A 55 -18.95 -7.55 -0.43
CA LEU A 55 -17.91 -7.12 0.49
C LEU A 55 -17.96 -7.96 1.78
N GLY A 56 -16.79 -8.33 2.29
CA GLY A 56 -16.63 -9.01 3.57
C GLY A 56 -15.39 -8.53 4.30
N GLY A 57 -15.20 -9.00 5.54
CA GLY A 57 -14.07 -8.63 6.38
C GLY A 57 -14.19 -7.23 6.97
N LYS A 58 -13.11 -6.45 6.92
CA LYS A 58 -13.08 -5.07 7.44
C LYS A 58 -14.05 -4.17 6.66
N PRO A 59 -14.72 -3.21 7.34
CA PRO A 59 -15.67 -2.30 6.68
C PRO A 59 -15.02 -1.52 5.54
N VAL A 60 -15.77 -1.40 4.43
CA VAL A 60 -15.43 -0.54 3.29
C VAL A 60 -16.57 0.49 3.18
N GLU A 61 -16.20 1.75 3.33
CA GLU A 61 -17.14 2.87 3.24
C GLU A 61 -17.36 3.30 1.78
N GLY A 62 -18.49 3.90 1.48
CA GLY A 62 -18.82 4.47 0.19
C GLY A 62 -19.72 3.57 -0.68
N ASP A 63 -20.11 4.10 -1.83
CA ASP A 63 -20.93 3.38 -2.79
C ASP A 63 -20.10 2.32 -3.55
N ALA A 64 -20.75 1.20 -3.92
CA ALA A 64 -20.12 0.14 -4.72
C ALA A 64 -19.42 0.66 -5.99
N LYS A 65 -20.04 1.63 -6.69
CA LYS A 65 -19.49 2.27 -7.91
C LYS A 65 -18.17 3.03 -7.66
N ASP A 66 -17.92 3.45 -6.42
CA ASP A 66 -16.72 4.19 -6.04
C ASP A 66 -15.58 3.28 -5.63
N ASN A 67 -15.85 2.00 -5.43
CA ASN A 67 -14.82 1.00 -5.14
C ASN A 67 -13.86 0.85 -6.33
N LEU A 68 -12.55 0.84 -6.06
CA LEU A 68 -11.53 0.81 -7.11
C LEU A 68 -11.59 -0.45 -7.96
N VAL A 69 -11.92 -1.61 -7.40
CA VAL A 69 -12.08 -2.85 -8.18
C VAL A 69 -13.19 -2.72 -9.21
N VAL A 70 -14.29 -2.04 -8.85
CA VAL A 70 -15.41 -1.78 -9.77
C VAL A 70 -15.00 -0.79 -10.86
N LYS A 71 -14.31 0.29 -10.48
CA LYS A 71 -13.82 1.29 -11.47
C LYS A 71 -12.89 0.67 -12.50
N VAL A 72 -11.95 -0.19 -12.06
CA VAL A 72 -11.06 -0.92 -12.95
C VAL A 72 -11.86 -1.84 -13.88
N TYR A 73 -12.77 -2.66 -13.33
CA TYR A 73 -13.59 -3.54 -14.13
C TYR A 73 -14.41 -2.77 -15.18
N LEU A 74 -15.10 -1.70 -14.79
CA LEU A 74 -15.92 -0.93 -15.73
C LEU A 74 -15.09 -0.28 -16.84
N SER A 75 -13.88 0.18 -16.53
CA SER A 75 -12.95 0.72 -17.53
C SER A 75 -12.54 -0.32 -18.57
N LEU A 76 -12.21 -1.56 -18.14
CA LEU A 76 -11.85 -2.63 -19.07
C LEU A 76 -13.09 -3.20 -19.79
N LYS A 77 -14.24 -3.28 -19.11
CA LYS A 77 -15.50 -3.70 -19.73
C LYS A 77 -15.87 -2.83 -20.91
N GLU A 78 -15.74 -1.52 -20.78
CA GLU A 78 -16.05 -0.57 -21.87
C GLU A 78 -15.11 -0.77 -23.05
N GLU A 79 -13.81 -0.96 -22.80
CA GLU A 79 -12.80 -1.07 -23.85
C GLU A 79 -12.81 -2.45 -24.55
N PHE A 80 -12.96 -3.53 -23.78
CA PHE A 80 -12.84 -4.92 -24.28
C PHE A 80 -14.18 -5.65 -24.38
N ASN A 81 -15.30 -4.95 -24.11
CA ASN A 81 -16.65 -5.55 -24.11
C ASN A 81 -16.76 -6.81 -23.23
N LEU A 82 -16.24 -6.73 -21.98
CA LEU A 82 -16.22 -7.87 -21.07
C LEU A 82 -17.63 -8.27 -20.63
N PRO A 83 -17.87 -9.58 -20.35
CA PRO A 83 -19.14 -10.04 -19.80
C PRO A 83 -19.38 -9.49 -18.38
N ALA A 84 -20.59 -9.64 -17.86
CA ALA A 84 -20.91 -9.30 -16.48
C ALA A 84 -20.14 -10.19 -15.48
N VAL A 85 -19.76 -9.62 -14.34
CA VAL A 85 -19.00 -10.35 -13.31
C VAL A 85 -19.62 -10.21 -11.92
N ASP A 86 -19.43 -11.24 -11.11
CA ASP A 86 -19.64 -11.23 -9.67
C ASP A 86 -18.27 -11.07 -8.99
N ILE A 87 -18.12 -10.04 -8.18
CA ILE A 87 -16.89 -9.66 -7.50
C ILE A 87 -17.09 -9.89 -6.00
N PHE A 88 -16.22 -10.72 -5.40
CA PHE A 88 -16.17 -10.94 -3.97
C PHE A 88 -14.86 -10.38 -3.44
N LEU A 89 -14.92 -9.34 -2.62
CA LEU A 89 -13.76 -8.71 -1.99
C LEU A 89 -13.84 -8.85 -0.48
N TYR A 90 -12.94 -9.66 0.09
CA TYR A 90 -12.81 -9.82 1.52
C TYR A 90 -11.60 -9.04 2.04
N LYS A 91 -11.86 -7.99 2.84
CA LYS A 91 -10.82 -7.06 3.33
C LYS A 91 -10.21 -7.53 4.64
N ASN A 92 -8.91 -7.84 4.59
CA ASN A 92 -8.07 -8.06 5.77
C ASN A 92 -7.16 -6.83 6.02
N ILE A 93 -6.72 -6.18 4.93
CA ILE A 93 -5.88 -4.99 4.99
C ILE A 93 -6.72 -3.79 5.48
N PRO A 94 -6.33 -3.13 6.58
CA PRO A 94 -7.07 -1.97 7.08
C PRO A 94 -7.14 -0.84 6.05
N MET A 95 -8.34 -0.26 5.91
CA MET A 95 -8.55 0.91 5.05
C MET A 95 -7.94 2.18 5.68
N GLY A 96 -7.48 3.11 4.84
CA GLY A 96 -6.95 4.41 5.31
C GLY A 96 -5.75 4.29 6.27
N ALA A 97 -4.94 3.24 6.12
CA ALA A 97 -3.84 2.92 7.00
C ALA A 97 -2.44 3.22 6.43
N GLY A 98 -2.35 3.77 5.22
CA GLY A 98 -1.06 3.97 4.54
C GLY A 98 -0.46 2.68 3.96
N LEU A 99 -1.22 1.58 3.91
CA LEU A 99 -0.78 0.25 3.48
C LEU A 99 -1.07 -0.08 2.01
N GLY A 100 -1.77 0.79 1.29
CA GLY A 100 -2.04 0.63 -0.14
C GLY A 100 -3.06 -0.45 -0.50
N GLY A 101 -3.86 -0.98 0.46
CA GLY A 101 -4.76 -2.11 0.23
C GLY A 101 -5.75 -1.89 -0.92
N GLY A 102 -6.41 -0.73 -0.99
CA GLY A 102 -7.34 -0.43 -2.09
C GLY A 102 -6.66 -0.34 -3.46
N SER A 103 -5.44 0.19 -3.50
CA SER A 103 -4.62 0.26 -4.73
C SER A 103 -4.18 -1.14 -5.18
N SER A 104 -3.86 -2.00 -4.23
CA SER A 104 -3.53 -3.40 -4.50
C SER A 104 -4.74 -4.19 -5.02
N ASP A 105 -5.93 -3.97 -4.43
CA ASP A 105 -7.16 -4.57 -4.95
C ASP A 105 -7.42 -4.15 -6.40
N ALA A 106 -7.20 -2.87 -6.72
CA ALA A 106 -7.36 -2.34 -8.08
C ALA A 106 -6.37 -2.96 -9.07
N ALA A 107 -5.09 -3.04 -8.69
CA ALA A 107 -4.06 -3.67 -9.51
C ALA A 107 -4.34 -5.15 -9.73
N SER A 108 -4.72 -5.87 -8.67
CA SER A 108 -5.10 -7.28 -8.76
C SER A 108 -6.32 -7.50 -9.65
N MET A 109 -7.31 -6.60 -9.59
CA MET A 109 -8.46 -6.65 -10.53
C MET A 109 -7.98 -6.48 -11.98
N MET A 110 -7.07 -5.55 -12.26
CA MET A 110 -6.47 -5.34 -13.59
C MET A 110 -5.78 -6.61 -14.08
N CYS A 111 -4.87 -7.17 -13.27
CA CYS A 111 -4.14 -8.39 -13.62
C CYS A 111 -5.09 -9.59 -13.81
N GLY A 112 -6.05 -9.75 -12.90
CA GLY A 112 -7.01 -10.86 -12.96
C GLY A 112 -7.91 -10.81 -14.19
N LEU A 113 -8.39 -9.64 -14.59
CA LEU A 113 -9.18 -9.48 -15.81
C LEU A 113 -8.33 -9.68 -17.06
N ASN A 114 -7.08 -9.19 -17.07
CA ASN A 114 -6.14 -9.42 -18.16
C ASN A 114 -5.90 -10.91 -18.39
N GLU A 115 -5.65 -11.67 -17.32
CA GLU A 115 -5.45 -13.13 -17.39
C GLU A 115 -6.74 -13.88 -17.75
N MET A 116 -7.86 -13.55 -17.07
CA MET A 116 -9.13 -14.27 -17.21
C MET A 116 -9.71 -14.18 -18.62
N PHE A 117 -9.51 -13.06 -19.30
CA PHE A 117 -10.08 -12.78 -20.62
C PHE A 117 -9.02 -12.68 -21.72
N ASP A 118 -7.76 -13.03 -21.43
CA ASP A 118 -6.64 -13.02 -22.39
C ASP A 118 -6.55 -11.67 -23.16
N LEU A 119 -6.55 -10.56 -22.40
CA LEU A 119 -6.58 -9.22 -22.99
C LEU A 119 -5.26 -8.82 -23.66
N GLY A 120 -4.17 -9.54 -23.38
CA GLY A 120 -2.85 -9.30 -23.97
C GLY A 120 -2.18 -8.00 -23.52
N LEU A 121 -2.59 -7.43 -22.38
CA LEU A 121 -1.97 -6.24 -21.83
C LEU A 121 -0.60 -6.56 -21.22
N SER A 122 0.43 -5.83 -21.60
CA SER A 122 1.74 -5.88 -20.94
C SER A 122 1.69 -5.31 -19.51
N ALA A 123 2.73 -5.56 -18.71
CA ALA A 123 2.83 -4.94 -17.38
C ALA A 123 2.81 -3.41 -17.49
N GLU A 124 3.54 -2.84 -18.45
CA GLU A 124 3.56 -1.39 -18.69
C GLU A 124 2.17 -0.85 -19.08
N ASP A 125 1.43 -1.55 -19.93
CA ASP A 125 0.05 -1.18 -20.29
C ASP A 125 -0.87 -1.18 -19.06
N MET A 126 -0.74 -2.19 -18.20
CA MET A 126 -1.52 -2.29 -16.97
C MET A 126 -1.16 -1.20 -15.96
N GLU A 127 0.13 -0.91 -15.77
CA GLU A 127 0.63 0.16 -14.90
C GLU A 127 0.07 1.53 -15.32
N GLN A 128 0.17 1.87 -16.60
CA GLN A 128 -0.37 3.12 -17.15
C GLN A 128 -1.89 3.23 -16.97
N ARG A 129 -2.61 2.13 -17.14
CA ARG A 129 -4.07 2.10 -17.00
C ARG A 129 -4.53 2.22 -15.57
N VAL A 130 -3.84 1.53 -14.64
CA VAL A 130 -4.26 1.50 -13.23
C VAL A 130 -3.84 2.75 -12.47
N ALA A 131 -2.80 3.47 -12.90
CA ALA A 131 -2.30 4.70 -12.27
C ALA A 131 -3.37 5.80 -12.13
N LYS A 132 -4.34 5.87 -13.06
CA LYS A 132 -5.46 6.83 -13.00
C LYS A 132 -6.40 6.62 -11.79
N PHE A 133 -6.35 5.45 -11.15
CA PHE A 133 -7.20 5.12 -10.00
C PHE A 133 -6.51 5.41 -8.65
N GLY A 134 -5.18 5.57 -8.66
CA GLY A 134 -4.39 5.93 -7.47
C GLY A 134 -2.90 5.83 -7.72
N ALA A 135 -2.11 6.69 -7.08
CA ALA A 135 -0.67 6.79 -7.29
C ALA A 135 0.07 5.46 -6.97
N ASP A 136 -0.37 4.75 -5.91
CA ASP A 136 0.25 3.48 -5.51
C ASP A 136 -0.16 2.29 -6.40
N CYS A 137 -1.17 2.44 -7.29
CA CYS A 137 -1.73 1.29 -8.01
C CYS A 137 -0.71 0.64 -8.96
N ALA A 138 0.10 1.44 -9.66
CA ALA A 138 1.10 0.94 -10.61
C ALA A 138 2.13 0.02 -9.92
N PHE A 139 2.54 0.34 -8.69
CA PHE A 139 3.45 -0.48 -7.90
C PHE A 139 2.96 -1.93 -7.75
N PHE A 140 1.66 -2.12 -7.52
CA PHE A 140 1.09 -3.44 -7.24
C PHE A 140 0.88 -4.32 -8.48
N ILE A 141 1.11 -3.82 -9.69
CA ILE A 141 1.08 -4.66 -10.91
C ILE A 141 2.20 -5.71 -10.88
N SER A 142 3.39 -5.31 -10.39
CA SER A 142 4.59 -6.17 -10.37
C SER A 142 5.05 -6.52 -8.95
N ALA A 143 4.37 -6.04 -7.91
CA ALA A 143 4.77 -6.27 -6.52
C ALA A 143 4.47 -7.69 -6.07
N ASP A 144 5.50 -8.44 -5.67
CA ASP A 144 5.38 -9.77 -5.09
C ASP A 144 6.09 -9.81 -3.72
N PRO A 145 5.38 -10.03 -2.61
CA PRO A 145 5.99 -10.13 -1.28
C PRO A 145 6.78 -11.43 -1.05
N GLU A 146 6.64 -12.44 -1.91
CA GLU A 146 7.43 -13.68 -1.89
C GLU A 146 8.77 -13.51 -2.62
N ASP A 147 8.82 -12.57 -3.58
CA ASP A 147 10.04 -12.16 -4.26
C ASP A 147 10.59 -10.87 -3.63
N GLY A 148 11.62 -11.00 -2.80
CA GLY A 148 12.22 -9.89 -2.07
C GLY A 148 12.80 -8.76 -2.93
N ASP A 149 12.89 -8.94 -4.25
CA ASP A 149 13.44 -7.96 -5.19
C ASP A 149 12.40 -7.03 -5.82
N THR A 150 11.12 -7.12 -5.41
CA THR A 150 10.06 -6.26 -5.96
C THR A 150 9.87 -4.93 -5.24
N ALA A 151 10.79 -4.52 -4.39
CA ALA A 151 10.80 -3.18 -3.81
C ALA A 151 11.07 -2.12 -4.89
N CYS A 152 10.35 -0.99 -4.79
CA CYS A 152 10.48 0.12 -5.73
C CYS A 152 10.73 1.45 -5.00
N TYR A 153 11.72 2.21 -5.49
CA TYR A 153 11.82 3.61 -5.16
C TYR A 153 10.81 4.39 -5.99
N ALA A 154 10.04 5.23 -5.34
CA ALA A 154 8.98 6.02 -5.94
C ALA A 154 9.27 7.51 -5.80
N GLU A 155 9.12 8.25 -6.89
CA GLU A 155 9.20 9.70 -6.99
C GLU A 155 7.88 10.29 -7.53
N GLY A 156 7.89 11.59 -7.77
CA GLY A 156 6.70 12.31 -8.23
C GLY A 156 5.64 12.35 -7.15
N ILE A 157 4.41 12.00 -7.47
CA ILE A 157 3.32 11.80 -6.49
C ILE A 157 3.29 10.36 -5.93
N GLY A 158 4.33 9.56 -6.19
CA GLY A 158 4.43 8.12 -5.93
C GLY A 158 4.22 7.25 -7.17
N ASP A 159 4.21 7.87 -8.34
CA ASP A 159 3.85 7.28 -9.63
C ASP A 159 5.05 7.03 -10.55
N VAL A 160 6.21 7.59 -10.25
CA VAL A 160 7.46 7.31 -10.99
C VAL A 160 8.23 6.23 -10.24
N LEU A 161 8.15 4.99 -10.73
CA LEU A 161 8.66 3.81 -10.04
C LEU A 161 10.00 3.35 -10.64
N MET A 162 10.95 3.07 -9.76
CA MET A 162 12.27 2.52 -10.14
C MET A 162 12.58 1.32 -9.24
N PRO A 163 12.85 0.13 -9.80
CA PRO A 163 13.25 -1.03 -8.99
C PRO A 163 14.45 -0.72 -8.09
N VAL A 164 14.41 -1.18 -6.86
CA VAL A 164 15.48 -1.01 -5.87
C VAL A 164 15.93 -2.35 -5.34
N SER A 165 17.15 -2.74 -5.69
CA SER A 165 17.84 -3.86 -5.04
C SER A 165 18.39 -3.45 -3.67
N GLY A 166 18.39 -4.39 -2.72
CA GLY A 166 18.96 -4.21 -1.39
C GLY A 166 17.94 -4.29 -0.25
N PRO A 167 16.79 -3.57 -0.27
CA PRO A 167 15.80 -3.71 0.80
C PRO A 167 15.32 -5.14 1.00
N GLY A 168 15.09 -5.89 -0.08
CA GLY A 168 14.69 -7.30 -0.02
C GLY A 168 15.74 -8.18 0.65
N ASP A 169 16.99 -8.06 0.23
CA ASP A 169 18.11 -8.80 0.83
C ASP A 169 18.33 -8.39 2.28
N ASN A 170 18.27 -7.09 2.58
CA ASN A 170 18.43 -6.57 3.94
C ASN A 170 17.33 -7.07 4.89
N MET A 171 16.11 -7.27 4.39
CA MET A 171 14.95 -7.69 5.19
C MET A 171 14.76 -9.21 5.24
N LYS A 172 15.57 -9.97 4.50
CA LYS A 172 15.49 -11.44 4.48
C LYS A 172 15.72 -12.03 5.88
N GLY A 173 14.75 -12.80 6.33
CA GLY A 173 14.78 -13.42 7.65
C GLY A 173 14.32 -12.53 8.80
N TYR A 174 13.91 -11.31 8.53
CA TYR A 174 13.29 -10.44 9.53
C TYR A 174 11.77 -10.65 9.58
N TYR A 175 11.17 -10.30 10.72
CA TYR A 175 9.74 -10.30 10.93
C TYR A 175 9.22 -8.87 10.88
N ILE A 176 8.09 -8.67 10.21
CA ILE A 176 7.40 -7.38 10.17
C ILE A 176 6.14 -7.47 11.00
N VAL A 177 5.95 -6.52 11.89
CA VAL A 177 4.74 -6.32 12.67
C VAL A 177 4.09 -5.05 12.22
N VAL A 178 2.80 -5.10 11.91
CA VAL A 178 2.00 -3.92 11.58
C VAL A 178 0.94 -3.72 12.65
N VAL A 179 0.88 -2.50 13.19
CA VAL A 179 -0.10 -2.11 14.21
C VAL A 179 -0.96 -0.99 13.63
N LYS A 180 -2.29 -1.18 13.68
CA LYS A 180 -3.29 -0.18 13.29
C LYS A 180 -4.34 -0.09 14.39
N ARG A 181 -4.61 1.10 14.88
CA ARG A 181 -5.72 1.37 15.79
C ARG A 181 -6.97 1.69 15.00
N ASP A 182 -8.08 1.04 15.31
CA ASP A 182 -9.34 1.23 14.59
C ASP A 182 -10.02 2.57 14.90
N ASP A 183 -9.72 3.16 16.06
CA ASP A 183 -10.24 4.46 16.49
C ASP A 183 -9.45 5.66 15.95
N ILE A 184 -8.33 5.46 15.23
CA ILE A 184 -7.54 6.52 14.61
C ILE A 184 -7.58 6.40 13.09
N ALA A 185 -8.19 7.40 12.45
CA ALA A 185 -8.17 7.60 11.01
C ALA A 185 -7.42 8.88 10.66
N VAL A 186 -6.48 8.81 9.73
CA VAL A 186 -5.74 9.96 9.24
C VAL A 186 -6.17 10.26 7.81
N SER A 187 -6.65 11.49 7.58
CA SER A 187 -6.92 11.98 6.24
C SER A 187 -5.59 12.30 5.54
N THR A 188 -5.35 11.66 4.39
CA THR A 188 -4.16 11.95 3.57
C THR A 188 -4.08 13.44 3.19
N LYS A 189 -5.23 14.06 2.90
CA LYS A 189 -5.30 15.50 2.61
C LYS A 189 -4.82 16.36 3.78
N ASP A 190 -5.26 16.03 5.00
CA ASP A 190 -4.88 16.78 6.21
C ASP A 190 -3.43 16.53 6.56
N ALA A 191 -2.92 15.31 6.36
CA ALA A 191 -1.51 14.98 6.52
C ALA A 191 -0.62 15.85 5.61
N TYR A 192 -0.95 15.96 4.32
CA TYR A 192 -0.21 16.85 3.41
C TYR A 192 -0.34 18.33 3.75
N ALA A 193 -1.49 18.76 4.25
CA ALA A 193 -1.69 20.16 4.66
C ALA A 193 -0.82 20.55 5.88
N ALA A 194 -0.44 19.59 6.70
CA ALA A 194 0.37 19.79 7.90
C ALA A 194 1.89 19.75 7.65
N ILE A 195 2.31 19.42 6.41
CA ILE A 195 3.73 19.28 6.05
C ILE A 195 4.29 20.57 5.46
N THR A 196 5.54 20.90 5.85
CA THR A 196 6.39 21.82 5.11
C THR A 196 7.41 21.01 4.33
N PRO A 197 7.32 20.99 2.98
CA PRO A 197 8.24 20.24 2.15
C PRO A 197 9.69 20.67 2.33
N LYS A 198 10.61 19.73 2.34
CA LYS A 198 12.06 19.98 2.43
C LYS A 198 12.85 18.91 1.69
N GLN A 199 13.99 19.28 1.13
CA GLN A 199 14.92 18.31 0.56
C GLN A 199 15.61 17.54 1.69
N PRO A 200 15.63 16.19 1.65
CA PRO A 200 16.37 15.39 2.61
C PRO A 200 17.87 15.53 2.39
N ALA A 201 18.67 15.35 3.45
CA ALA A 201 20.14 15.34 3.34
C ALA A 201 20.66 14.13 2.56
N LYS A 202 19.96 13.00 2.64
CA LYS A 202 20.23 11.75 1.92
C LYS A 202 18.92 11.21 1.36
N CYS A 203 18.96 10.66 0.15
CA CYS A 203 17.80 9.98 -0.44
C CYS A 203 17.45 8.72 0.34
N CYS A 204 16.17 8.50 0.62
CA CYS A 204 15.70 7.29 1.33
C CYS A 204 16.08 5.99 0.59
N ARG A 205 16.15 6.00 -0.75
CA ARG A 205 16.65 4.89 -1.56
C ARG A 205 18.06 4.45 -1.17
N ASP A 206 18.95 5.42 -0.98
CA ASP A 206 20.37 5.11 -0.70
C ASP A 206 20.54 4.62 0.75
N ILE A 207 19.69 5.10 1.66
CA ILE A 207 19.66 4.63 3.06
C ILE A 207 19.05 3.22 3.13
N ALA A 208 17.97 2.95 2.39
CA ALA A 208 17.29 1.66 2.38
C ALA A 208 18.19 0.50 1.88
N ARG A 209 19.25 0.81 1.12
CA ARG A 209 20.29 -0.15 0.69
C ARG A 209 21.31 -0.49 1.77
N GLN A 210 21.36 0.29 2.84
CA GLN A 210 22.28 0.07 3.95
C GLN A 210 21.70 -0.97 4.92
N PRO A 211 22.53 -1.54 5.82
CA PRO A 211 22.05 -2.45 6.85
C PRO A 211 20.90 -1.84 7.69
N ILE A 212 19.88 -2.62 7.99
CA ILE A 212 18.66 -2.15 8.70
C ILE A 212 19.00 -1.49 10.04
N GLU A 213 20.07 -1.90 10.69
CA GLU A 213 20.53 -1.33 11.96
C GLU A 213 20.89 0.15 11.89
N THR A 214 21.15 0.68 10.69
CA THR A 214 21.45 2.10 10.47
C THR A 214 20.20 2.92 10.20
N TRP A 215 19.05 2.29 9.88
CA TRP A 215 17.85 2.98 9.42
C TRP A 215 17.21 3.86 10.51
N LYS A 216 17.29 3.45 11.76
CA LYS A 216 16.66 4.17 12.88
C LYS A 216 17.05 5.64 12.94
N GLU A 217 18.30 5.97 12.63
CA GLU A 217 18.84 7.32 12.74
C GLU A 217 18.74 8.13 11.44
N GLU A 218 18.55 7.46 10.31
CA GLU A 218 18.65 8.09 8.99
C GLU A 218 17.34 8.07 8.19
N LEU A 219 16.53 7.00 8.28
CA LEU A 219 15.25 6.91 7.59
C LEU A 219 14.14 7.54 8.41
N ILE A 220 13.49 8.53 7.84
CA ILE A 220 12.34 9.21 8.44
C ILE A 220 11.11 9.10 7.54
N ASN A 221 9.95 9.24 8.14
CA ASN A 221 8.72 9.53 7.43
C ASN A 221 8.29 10.96 7.83
N ASP A 222 8.30 11.89 6.87
CA ASP A 222 8.00 13.30 7.12
C ASP A 222 6.58 13.53 7.69
N PHE A 223 5.64 12.60 7.47
CA PHE A 223 4.31 12.67 8.08
C PHE A 223 4.31 12.38 9.58
N GLU A 224 5.32 11.69 10.13
CA GLU A 224 5.31 11.33 11.55
C GLU A 224 5.23 12.54 12.47
N ALA A 225 6.03 13.57 12.24
CA ALA A 225 6.07 14.72 13.13
C ALA A 225 4.71 15.41 13.28
N PRO A 226 4.01 15.81 12.20
CA PRO A 226 2.69 16.43 12.32
C PRO A 226 1.60 15.44 12.79
N ILE A 227 1.63 14.19 12.32
CA ILE A 227 0.60 13.20 12.70
C ILE A 227 0.75 12.79 14.17
N PHE A 228 1.96 12.60 14.68
CA PHE A 228 2.19 12.28 16.09
C PHE A 228 1.86 13.45 17.01
N ALA A 229 1.96 14.70 16.54
CA ALA A 229 1.48 15.85 17.31
C ALA A 229 -0.05 15.87 17.44
N MET A 230 -0.79 15.39 16.43
CA MET A 230 -2.25 15.25 16.45
C MET A 230 -2.72 13.98 17.16
N HIS A 231 -1.95 12.89 17.05
CA HIS A 231 -2.25 11.55 17.57
C HIS A 231 -1.04 10.99 18.33
N PRO A 232 -0.77 11.45 19.57
CA PRO A 232 0.39 11.02 20.36
C PRO A 232 0.47 9.50 20.57
N GLU A 233 -0.69 8.83 20.57
CA GLU A 233 -0.79 7.38 20.73
C GLU A 233 -0.05 6.61 19.62
N LEU A 234 0.09 7.19 18.42
CA LEU A 234 0.86 6.58 17.34
C LEU A 234 2.36 6.62 17.62
N ALA A 235 2.85 7.71 18.25
CA ALA A 235 4.24 7.78 18.71
C ALA A 235 4.51 6.75 19.82
N GLU A 236 3.55 6.57 20.75
CA GLU A 236 3.66 5.55 21.81
C GLU A 236 3.72 4.12 21.23
N ILE A 237 2.96 3.84 20.15
CA ILE A 237 3.05 2.55 19.44
C ILE A 237 4.43 2.36 18.85
N LYS A 238 4.98 3.37 18.17
CA LYS A 238 6.33 3.31 17.59
C LYS A 238 7.39 3.04 18.65
N GLU A 239 7.33 3.74 19.77
CA GLU A 239 8.24 3.53 20.90
C GLU A 239 8.07 2.13 21.51
N SER A 240 6.84 1.66 21.64
CA SER A 240 6.55 0.30 22.13
C SER A 240 7.14 -0.78 21.22
N LEU A 241 7.14 -0.59 19.89
CA LEU A 241 7.79 -1.52 18.97
C LEU A 241 9.30 -1.56 19.19
N TYR A 242 9.95 -0.41 19.40
CA TYR A 242 11.37 -0.38 19.77
C TYR A 242 11.64 -1.06 21.11
N ASN A 243 10.81 -0.83 22.14
CA ASN A 243 10.92 -1.48 23.44
C ASN A 243 10.72 -3.00 23.37
N LEU A 244 9.97 -3.49 22.38
CA LEU A 244 9.82 -4.92 22.07
C LEU A 244 10.99 -5.49 21.26
N GLY A 245 11.98 -4.69 20.89
CA GLY A 245 13.19 -5.12 20.19
C GLY A 245 13.15 -4.92 18.66
N ALA A 246 12.28 -4.06 18.14
CA ALA A 246 12.35 -3.69 16.74
C ALA A 246 13.69 -3.02 16.43
N VAL A 247 14.34 -3.42 15.34
CA VAL A 247 15.56 -2.76 14.84
C VAL A 247 15.23 -1.48 14.10
N TYR A 248 14.04 -1.42 13.52
CA TYR A 248 13.48 -0.23 12.90
C TYR A 248 11.96 -0.22 13.07
N ALA A 249 11.38 0.96 13.29
CA ALA A 249 9.95 1.16 13.32
C ALA A 249 9.58 2.52 12.72
N ALA A 250 8.50 2.58 11.96
CA ALA A 250 8.02 3.80 11.33
C ALA A 250 6.51 3.73 11.02
N MET A 251 5.94 4.89 10.73
CA MET A 251 4.60 4.98 10.15
C MET A 251 4.65 4.66 8.64
N SER A 252 3.65 3.96 8.12
CA SER A 252 3.52 3.68 6.70
C SER A 252 2.68 4.76 6.02
N GLY A 253 3.20 5.35 4.94
CA GLY A 253 2.51 6.40 4.20
C GLY A 253 2.14 7.59 5.10
N SER A 254 0.96 8.15 4.89
CA SER A 254 0.38 9.20 5.75
C SER A 254 -0.24 8.65 7.05
N GLY A 255 -0.10 7.37 7.32
CA GLY A 255 -0.64 6.71 8.51
C GLY A 255 -2.06 6.15 8.26
N SER A 256 -2.66 5.62 9.32
CA SER A 256 -2.19 5.57 10.72
C SER A 256 -1.48 4.26 11.12
N ALA A 257 -1.15 3.36 10.16
CA ALA A 257 -0.43 2.14 10.52
C ALA A 257 1.04 2.44 10.87
N ILE A 258 1.49 1.84 11.98
CA ILE A 258 2.89 1.81 12.40
C ILE A 258 3.41 0.40 12.17
N PHE A 259 4.60 0.27 11.62
CA PHE A 259 5.25 -1.02 11.48
C PHE A 259 6.57 -1.08 12.22
N GLY A 260 6.98 -2.29 12.62
CA GLY A 260 8.27 -2.58 13.20
C GLY A 260 8.92 -3.79 12.55
N ILE A 261 10.24 -3.74 12.37
CA ILE A 261 11.07 -4.80 11.78
C ILE A 261 11.89 -5.44 12.89
N PHE A 262 11.84 -6.76 13.00
CA PHE A 262 12.44 -7.54 14.09
C PHE A 262 13.35 -8.64 13.58
N LYS A 263 14.51 -8.85 14.21
CA LYS A 263 15.38 -10.00 13.92
C LYS A 263 14.78 -11.33 14.37
N HIS A 264 13.99 -11.28 15.45
CA HIS A 264 13.34 -12.45 16.03
C HIS A 264 11.85 -12.18 16.17
N LYS A 265 11.02 -13.22 16.02
CA LYS A 265 9.57 -13.10 16.22
C LYS A 265 9.30 -12.59 17.63
N PRO A 266 8.66 -11.42 17.82
CA PRO A 266 8.39 -10.89 19.15
C PRO A 266 7.42 -11.79 19.91
N ALA A 267 7.73 -12.04 21.21
CA ALA A 267 7.04 -13.07 22.02
C ALA A 267 5.59 -12.73 22.39
N ASN A 268 5.17 -11.48 22.35
CA ASN A 268 3.90 -11.03 22.95
C ASN A 268 3.01 -10.22 22.00
N ILE A 269 3.09 -10.47 20.69
CA ILE A 269 2.15 -9.85 19.76
C ILE A 269 0.86 -10.65 19.78
N VAL A 270 -0.15 -10.10 20.41
CA VAL A 270 -1.52 -10.58 20.28
C VAL A 270 -1.93 -10.31 18.84
N HIS A 271 -2.04 -11.38 18.04
CA HIS A 271 -2.82 -11.29 16.82
C HIS A 271 -4.24 -10.93 17.27
N ALA A 272 -4.67 -9.70 17.03
CA ALA A 272 -6.10 -9.42 17.01
C ALA A 272 -6.65 -10.25 15.86
N ALA A 273 -7.05 -11.48 16.16
CA ALA A 273 -7.83 -12.28 15.24
C ALA A 273 -9.08 -11.44 14.95
N ALA A 274 -9.32 -11.15 13.67
CA ALA A 274 -10.59 -10.65 13.24
C ALA A 274 -11.67 -11.64 13.71
N GLY A 275 -12.48 -11.21 14.70
CA GLY A 275 -13.73 -11.89 15.08
C GLY A 275 -14.77 -11.62 14.01
#